data_c7e69c02305db816a7186ceb8e67f403
#
_entry.id   c7e69c02305db816a7186ceb8e67f403
#
_cell.length_a   1.000
_cell.length_b   1.000
_cell.length_c   1.000
_cell.angle_alpha   90.00
_cell.angle_beta   90.00
_cell.angle_gamma   90.00
#
_symmetry.space_group_name_H-M   'P 1'
#
loop_
_entity.id
_entity.type
_entity.pdbx_description
1 polymer ?
#
loop_
_entity_poly.entity_id
_entity_poly.type
_entity_poly.pdbx_seq_one_letter_code
_entity_poly.pdbx_strand_id
1 'polypeptide(L)'
;MSKVRTRFAPSPTGRMHVGNLRTALYAYLIAKHEDGDFMLRIEDTDQERYVEGAVDIIYRTMQETGLIHDEGPDKDMGHGPYVQSERNASGLYLKYAKQLIEKGAAYYCFCDKERLDSLKSKVSEEGTEIVAYDKHCLGLSKEEVEANLAAGKPYVIRFNMPTEGTTTFHDEIYGDITVENKELEDLILIKSDGYPTYNFANVVDDHLMEITHVVRGNEYLSSSPKYNKIYEAFGWEVPIYVHCPLITDENHKKLSKRSGHSSYEDLIEQGFVTEAVINYVALLGWCPEGNQEIFSLEELVKEFDYHNMSKSPAVFDIQKLKWMNGEYLKAMDFEKFYARAEKYIKEVVTKDYDLKKIAALVKTRIEIFPDIKEQIDFFEELPEYDTAMYCHKKMKTNEEKALEVLKEIYPLLEKQDDFSNDALFEVLKSYVDEKGFKTGYVMWPIRTAVSGKQSTPGGATEIMEILGKEESLKRIQKGIELLER
;
A
#
# COMPACT_ATOMS: atom_id res chain seq x y z
N MET A 1 -30.34 13.21 -7.51
CA MET A 1 -29.10 13.36 -6.70
C MET A 1 -28.01 13.76 -7.65
N SER A 2 -27.10 14.64 -7.25
CA SER A 2 -25.89 14.94 -8.02
C SER A 2 -25.07 13.66 -8.17
N LYS A 3 -24.32 13.52 -9.27
CA LYS A 3 -23.40 12.39 -9.49
C LYS A 3 -22.36 12.35 -8.38
N VAL A 4 -22.04 11.18 -7.86
CA VAL A 4 -20.98 11.02 -6.86
C VAL A 4 -19.64 11.44 -7.45
N ARG A 5 -18.92 12.32 -6.77
CA ARG A 5 -17.59 12.79 -7.17
C ARG A 5 -16.65 12.73 -5.99
N THR A 6 -15.57 12.00 -6.16
CA THR A 6 -14.50 11.88 -5.19
C THR A 6 -13.19 12.39 -5.77
N ARG A 7 -12.18 12.58 -4.93
CA ARG A 7 -10.85 12.98 -5.38
C ARG A 7 -9.76 12.26 -4.61
N PHE A 8 -8.69 11.94 -5.31
CA PHE A 8 -7.37 11.75 -4.75
C PHE A 8 -6.59 13.06 -4.89
N ALA A 9 -6.11 13.59 -3.78
CA ALA A 9 -5.49 14.92 -3.73
C ALA A 9 -4.12 14.84 -3.05
N PRO A 10 -3.12 14.18 -3.69
CA PRO A 10 -1.81 13.98 -3.10
C PRO A 10 -0.94 15.23 -3.18
N SER A 11 -0.14 15.47 -2.13
CA SER A 11 1.01 16.36 -2.20
C SER A 11 2.21 15.61 -2.84
N PRO A 12 2.95 16.22 -3.77
CA PRO A 12 4.06 15.58 -4.49
C PRO A 12 5.33 15.52 -3.62
N THR A 13 5.35 14.59 -2.65
CA THR A 13 6.41 14.47 -1.63
C THR A 13 7.24 13.19 -1.75
N GLY A 14 7.15 12.47 -2.87
CA GLY A 14 7.91 11.26 -3.17
C GLY A 14 7.08 10.00 -3.27
N ARG A 15 7.59 8.87 -2.74
CA ARG A 15 6.93 7.54 -2.83
C ARG A 15 5.53 7.54 -2.23
N MET A 16 4.64 6.72 -2.80
CA MET A 16 3.24 6.60 -2.40
C MET A 16 3.11 5.82 -1.09
N HIS A 17 2.93 6.53 0.04
CA HIS A 17 2.68 5.88 1.33
C HIS A 17 1.41 5.03 1.30
N VAL A 18 1.43 3.85 1.96
CA VAL A 18 0.29 2.91 2.02
C VAL A 18 -1.00 3.60 2.48
N GLY A 19 -0.91 4.55 3.42
CA GLY A 19 -2.08 5.34 3.86
C GLY A 19 -2.67 6.21 2.75
N ASN A 20 -1.82 6.84 1.92
CA ASN A 20 -2.27 7.63 0.77
C ASN A 20 -2.86 6.73 -0.32
N LEU A 21 -2.23 5.58 -0.59
CA LEU A 21 -2.75 4.59 -1.52
C LEU A 21 -4.13 4.10 -1.07
N ARG A 22 -4.34 3.82 0.23
CA ARG A 22 -5.65 3.43 0.78
C ARG A 22 -6.68 4.53 0.57
N THR A 23 -6.32 5.78 0.84
CA THR A 23 -7.22 6.92 0.64
C THR A 23 -7.61 7.06 -0.84
N ALA A 24 -6.64 6.90 -1.76
CA ALA A 24 -6.89 6.90 -3.20
C ALA A 24 -7.81 5.73 -3.61
N LEU A 25 -7.53 4.53 -3.11
CA LEU A 25 -8.33 3.33 -3.38
C LEU A 25 -9.77 3.50 -2.89
N TYR A 26 -9.98 3.94 -1.66
CA TYR A 26 -11.34 4.11 -1.13
C TYR A 26 -12.12 5.20 -1.88
N ALA A 27 -11.46 6.32 -2.22
CA ALA A 27 -12.07 7.35 -3.06
C ALA A 27 -12.47 6.81 -4.43
N TYR A 28 -11.59 6.00 -5.06
CA TYR A 28 -11.86 5.31 -6.31
C TYR A 28 -13.05 4.34 -6.19
N LEU A 29 -13.04 3.49 -5.15
CA LEU A 29 -14.08 2.48 -4.94
C LEU A 29 -15.45 3.13 -4.71
N ILE A 30 -15.54 4.18 -3.89
CA ILE A 30 -16.79 4.95 -3.68
C ILE A 30 -17.30 5.53 -5.00
N ALA A 31 -16.45 6.20 -5.76
CA ALA A 31 -16.86 6.78 -7.04
C ALA A 31 -17.35 5.71 -8.02
N LYS A 32 -16.59 4.61 -8.19
CA LYS A 32 -16.91 3.59 -9.18
C LYS A 32 -18.08 2.70 -8.77
N HIS A 33 -18.31 2.49 -7.48
CA HIS A 33 -19.48 1.78 -6.98
C HIS A 33 -20.78 2.51 -7.35
N GLU A 34 -20.78 3.83 -7.33
CA GLU A 34 -21.91 4.71 -7.59
C GLU A 34 -21.95 5.26 -9.04
N ASP A 35 -21.23 4.64 -9.97
CA ASP A 35 -21.09 5.14 -11.37
C ASP A 35 -20.65 6.62 -11.43
N GLY A 36 -19.90 7.05 -10.44
CA GLY A 36 -19.41 8.41 -10.23
C GLY A 36 -18.09 8.71 -10.90
N ASP A 37 -17.54 9.90 -10.60
CA ASP A 37 -16.25 10.37 -11.10
C ASP A 37 -15.19 10.35 -10.01
N PHE A 38 -14.03 9.81 -10.35
CA PHE A 38 -12.82 9.84 -9.52
C PHE A 38 -11.81 10.84 -10.11
N MET A 39 -11.48 11.89 -9.36
CA MET A 39 -10.62 12.99 -9.82
C MET A 39 -9.23 12.90 -9.21
N LEU A 40 -8.21 13.32 -9.97
CA LEU A 40 -6.86 13.58 -9.49
C LEU A 40 -6.62 15.09 -9.37
N ARG A 41 -6.24 15.57 -8.18
CA ARG A 41 -5.79 16.94 -7.93
C ARG A 41 -4.41 16.93 -7.29
N ILE A 42 -3.47 17.69 -7.81
CA ILE A 42 -2.11 17.83 -7.23
C ILE A 42 -2.09 19.00 -6.25
N GLU A 43 -1.78 18.71 -4.99
CA GLU A 43 -1.73 19.69 -3.92
C GLU A 43 -0.27 20.07 -3.60
N ASP A 44 0.26 21.04 -4.32
CA ASP A 44 1.64 21.51 -4.30
C ASP A 44 1.82 22.91 -3.69
N THR A 45 0.87 23.36 -2.84
CA THR A 45 0.96 24.67 -2.18
C THR A 45 2.10 24.79 -1.18
N ASP A 46 2.65 23.68 -0.71
CA ASP A 46 3.86 23.63 0.13
C ASP A 46 5.08 23.38 -0.75
N GLN A 47 5.63 24.48 -1.28
CA GLN A 47 6.76 24.45 -2.21
C GLN A 47 8.07 23.96 -1.56
N GLU A 48 8.20 24.06 -0.22
CA GLU A 48 9.40 23.57 0.50
C GLU A 48 9.45 22.03 0.54
N ARG A 49 8.30 21.38 0.47
CA ARG A 49 8.18 19.92 0.50
C ARG A 49 8.05 19.27 -0.88
N TYR A 50 8.03 20.08 -1.92
CA TYR A 50 7.97 19.59 -3.30
C TYR A 50 9.21 18.74 -3.63
N VAL A 51 8.99 17.56 -4.21
CA VAL A 51 10.06 16.65 -4.67
C VAL A 51 9.93 16.50 -6.19
N GLU A 52 11.00 16.85 -6.91
CA GLU A 52 11.05 16.67 -8.37
C GLU A 52 10.79 15.19 -8.76
N GLY A 53 9.97 14.96 -9.79
CA GLY A 53 9.57 13.63 -10.23
C GLY A 53 8.47 12.94 -9.36
N ALA A 54 8.05 13.54 -8.25
CA ALA A 54 7.01 12.94 -7.39
C ALA A 54 5.64 12.86 -8.10
N VAL A 55 5.34 13.79 -8.99
CA VAL A 55 4.10 13.75 -9.80
C VAL A 55 4.11 12.55 -10.74
N ASP A 56 5.24 12.24 -11.38
CA ASP A 56 5.38 11.06 -12.25
C ASP A 56 5.21 9.76 -11.46
N ILE A 57 5.68 9.72 -10.20
CA ILE A 57 5.46 8.59 -9.30
C ILE A 57 3.95 8.41 -9.03
N ILE A 58 3.22 9.49 -8.76
CA ILE A 58 1.77 9.45 -8.55
C ILE A 58 1.07 8.85 -9.77
N TYR A 59 1.33 9.36 -10.96
CA TYR A 59 0.71 8.85 -12.19
C TYR A 59 1.04 7.37 -12.44
N ARG A 60 2.33 7.01 -12.32
CA ARG A 60 2.78 5.63 -12.48
C ARG A 60 2.08 4.70 -11.49
N THR A 61 2.05 5.07 -10.21
CA THR A 61 1.38 4.25 -9.19
C THR A 61 -0.11 4.09 -9.48
N MET A 62 -0.81 5.16 -9.86
CA MET A 62 -2.22 5.08 -10.24
C MET A 62 -2.44 4.17 -11.45
N GLN A 63 -1.59 4.26 -12.46
CA GLN A 63 -1.66 3.40 -13.65
C GLN A 63 -1.39 1.93 -13.31
N GLU A 64 -0.33 1.64 -12.55
CA GLU A 64 0.04 0.28 -12.13
C GLU A 64 -1.03 -0.37 -11.23
N THR A 65 -1.68 0.42 -10.38
CA THR A 65 -2.72 -0.05 -9.46
C THR A 65 -4.10 -0.11 -10.09
N GLY A 66 -4.28 0.39 -11.31
CA GLY A 66 -5.57 0.43 -11.99
C GLY A 66 -6.53 1.52 -11.46
N LEU A 67 -6.07 2.42 -10.58
CA LEU A 67 -6.86 3.52 -10.04
C LEU A 67 -6.91 4.69 -11.04
N ILE A 68 -7.53 4.46 -12.17
CA ILE A 68 -7.57 5.42 -13.28
C ILE A 68 -8.57 6.52 -12.99
N HIS A 69 -8.09 7.76 -12.96
CA HIS A 69 -8.95 8.93 -12.78
C HIS A 69 -9.75 9.27 -14.06
N ASP A 70 -10.93 9.83 -13.85
CA ASP A 70 -11.79 10.28 -14.93
C ASP A 70 -11.45 11.71 -15.35
N GLU A 71 -10.88 12.48 -14.41
CA GLU A 71 -10.59 13.89 -14.54
C GLU A 71 -9.32 14.24 -13.74
N GLY A 72 -8.48 15.10 -14.28
CA GLY A 72 -7.23 15.51 -13.64
C GLY A 72 -6.36 16.41 -14.53
N PRO A 73 -5.09 16.67 -14.16
CA PRO A 73 -4.22 17.60 -14.91
C PRO A 73 -4.00 17.22 -16.38
N ASP A 74 -4.06 15.92 -16.69
CA ASP A 74 -3.89 15.36 -18.05
C ASP A 74 -5.22 15.09 -18.75
N LYS A 75 -6.36 15.32 -18.07
CA LYS A 75 -7.70 15.04 -18.58
C LYS A 75 -8.70 16.05 -18.03
N ASP A 76 -8.70 17.25 -18.62
CA ASP A 76 -9.58 18.35 -18.22
C ASP A 76 -11.02 18.10 -18.67
N MET A 77 -11.93 18.15 -17.68
CA MET A 77 -13.38 18.04 -17.87
C MET A 77 -14.13 19.34 -17.50
N GLY A 78 -13.38 20.44 -17.33
CA GLY A 78 -13.93 21.79 -17.12
C GLY A 78 -13.79 22.35 -15.72
N HIS A 79 -13.13 21.64 -14.80
CA HIS A 79 -12.90 22.12 -13.42
C HIS A 79 -11.44 22.53 -13.17
N GLY A 80 -10.60 22.53 -14.21
CA GLY A 80 -9.20 22.90 -14.12
C GLY A 80 -8.95 24.38 -13.78
N PRO A 81 -7.68 24.72 -13.49
CA PRO A 81 -6.51 23.82 -13.34
C PRO A 81 -6.64 22.84 -12.19
N TYR A 82 -5.97 21.67 -12.30
CA TYR A 82 -6.01 20.61 -11.27
C TYR A 82 -4.73 20.57 -10.41
N VAL A 83 -3.83 21.53 -10.62
CA VAL A 83 -2.63 21.74 -9.83
C VAL A 83 -2.81 23.03 -9.02
N GLN A 84 -2.64 22.95 -7.71
CA GLN A 84 -2.97 24.08 -6.83
C GLN A 84 -2.07 25.31 -7.05
N SER A 85 -0.80 25.14 -7.41
CA SER A 85 0.08 26.25 -7.76
C SER A 85 -0.40 27.01 -9.01
N GLU A 86 -0.95 26.32 -10.01
CA GLU A 86 -1.53 26.92 -11.21
C GLU A 86 -2.82 27.69 -10.86
N ARG A 87 -3.67 27.13 -9.98
CA ARG A 87 -4.87 27.82 -9.46
C ARG A 87 -4.48 29.07 -8.68
N ASN A 88 -3.41 28.99 -7.88
CA ASN A 88 -2.89 30.16 -7.16
C ASN A 88 -2.40 31.23 -8.11
N ALA A 89 -1.66 30.87 -9.16
CA ALA A 89 -1.17 31.79 -10.17
C ALA A 89 -2.30 32.54 -10.91
N SER A 90 -3.48 31.91 -11.04
CA SER A 90 -4.68 32.56 -11.60
C SER A 90 -5.35 33.59 -10.65
N GLY A 91 -4.87 33.71 -9.42
CA GLY A 91 -5.45 34.56 -8.38
C GLY A 91 -6.72 34.03 -7.73
N LEU A 92 -7.07 32.77 -8.00
CA LEU A 92 -8.32 32.13 -7.55
C LEU A 92 -8.51 32.22 -6.02
N TYR A 93 -7.54 31.72 -5.26
CA TYR A 93 -7.66 31.67 -3.82
C TYR A 93 -7.74 33.06 -3.16
N LEU A 94 -6.93 34.00 -3.64
CA LEU A 94 -6.99 35.39 -3.17
C LEU A 94 -8.37 36.02 -3.43
N LYS A 95 -8.98 35.73 -4.59
CA LYS A 95 -10.33 36.18 -4.93
C LYS A 95 -11.35 35.70 -3.90
N TYR A 96 -11.34 34.40 -3.56
CA TYR A 96 -12.26 33.83 -2.58
C TYR A 96 -11.95 34.31 -1.15
N ALA A 97 -10.69 34.48 -0.77
CA ALA A 97 -10.34 35.05 0.54
C ALA A 97 -10.86 36.48 0.68
N LYS A 98 -10.81 37.32 -0.37
CA LYS A 98 -11.37 38.67 -0.38
C LYS A 98 -12.89 38.67 -0.26
N GLN A 99 -13.60 37.72 -0.89
CA GLN A 99 -15.05 37.57 -0.70
C GLN A 99 -15.41 37.28 0.77
N LEU A 100 -14.59 36.47 1.47
CA LEU A 100 -14.80 36.26 2.91
C LEU A 100 -14.56 37.53 3.74
N ILE A 101 -13.60 38.38 3.34
CA ILE A 101 -13.38 39.67 3.97
C ILE A 101 -14.62 40.58 3.77
N GLU A 102 -15.14 40.66 2.54
CA GLU A 102 -16.33 41.43 2.21
C GLU A 102 -17.57 40.96 3.00
N LYS A 103 -17.68 39.68 3.29
CA LYS A 103 -18.72 39.09 4.13
C LYS A 103 -18.47 39.25 5.65
N GLY A 104 -17.33 39.80 6.07
CA GLY A 104 -16.95 39.95 7.48
C GLY A 104 -16.47 38.62 8.12
N ALA A 105 -16.32 37.56 7.34
CA ALA A 105 -15.88 36.23 7.81
C ALA A 105 -14.36 36.08 7.81
N ALA A 106 -13.62 37.02 7.23
CA ALA A 106 -12.16 37.03 7.23
C ALA A 106 -11.63 38.45 7.36
N TYR A 107 -10.35 38.58 7.66
CA TYR A 107 -9.69 39.88 7.85
C TYR A 107 -8.20 39.84 7.57
N TYR A 108 -7.62 41.00 7.29
CA TYR A 108 -6.16 41.15 7.11
C TYR A 108 -5.47 41.18 8.48
N CYS A 109 -4.39 40.42 8.61
CA CYS A 109 -3.56 40.40 9.81
C CYS A 109 -2.15 40.84 9.47
N PHE A 110 -1.67 41.93 10.08
CA PHE A 110 -0.35 42.53 9.85
C PHE A 110 0.63 42.24 11.00
N CYS A 111 0.31 41.30 11.90
CA CYS A 111 1.21 40.92 12.99
C CYS A 111 2.50 40.29 12.42
N ASP A 112 3.61 40.82 12.92
CA ASP A 112 4.92 40.23 12.66
C ASP A 112 5.19 39.03 13.58
N LYS A 113 6.32 38.36 13.32
CA LYS A 113 6.73 37.17 14.07
C LYS A 113 6.95 37.49 15.56
N GLU A 114 7.58 38.65 15.88
CA GLU A 114 7.87 39.04 17.25
C GLU A 114 6.56 39.23 18.06
N ARG A 115 5.55 39.85 17.46
CA ARG A 115 4.22 39.98 18.06
C ARG A 115 3.55 38.63 18.28
N LEU A 116 3.62 37.74 17.30
CA LEU A 116 3.02 36.41 17.43
C LEU A 116 3.74 35.56 18.49
N ASP A 117 5.06 35.62 18.55
CA ASP A 117 5.88 34.89 19.55
C ASP A 117 5.62 35.41 20.98
N SER A 118 5.15 36.65 21.11
CA SER A 118 4.77 37.24 22.43
C SER A 118 3.44 36.73 22.97
N LEU A 119 2.62 36.03 22.17
CA LEU A 119 1.35 35.47 22.61
C LEU A 119 1.60 34.30 23.55
N LYS A 120 0.81 34.24 24.63
CA LYS A 120 0.90 33.13 25.59
C LYS A 120 0.46 31.84 24.94
N SER A 121 1.30 30.84 24.99
CA SER A 121 0.94 29.47 24.62
C SER A 121 -0.12 28.92 25.57
N LYS A 122 -1.16 28.30 25.02
CA LYS A 122 -2.08 27.44 25.77
C LYS A 122 -1.60 25.99 25.56
N VAL A 123 -1.56 25.25 26.64
CA VAL A 123 -1.27 23.79 26.56
C VAL A 123 -2.62 23.10 26.36
N SER A 124 -2.77 22.33 25.28
CA SER A 124 -3.93 21.47 25.05
C SER A 124 -4.00 20.36 26.08
N GLU A 125 -5.16 19.71 26.23
CA GLU A 125 -5.30 18.52 27.10
C GLU A 125 -4.34 17.39 26.73
N GLU A 126 -3.88 17.37 25.47
CA GLU A 126 -2.88 16.40 24.95
C GLU A 126 -1.42 16.85 25.15
N GLY A 127 -1.18 17.98 25.84
CA GLY A 127 0.16 18.48 26.14
C GLY A 127 0.86 19.24 25.01
N THR A 128 0.15 19.57 23.92
CA THR A 128 0.70 20.34 22.79
C THR A 128 0.54 21.83 23.08
N GLU A 129 1.62 22.61 22.94
CA GLU A 129 1.55 24.08 23.04
C GLU A 129 0.82 24.65 21.81
N ILE A 130 -0.32 25.27 22.06
CA ILE A 130 -1.10 25.97 21.04
C ILE A 130 -0.98 27.46 21.31
N VAL A 131 -0.42 28.21 20.37
CA VAL A 131 -0.40 29.68 20.41
C VAL A 131 -1.72 30.20 19.87
N ALA A 132 -2.68 30.48 20.77
CA ALA A 132 -3.95 31.04 20.36
C ALA A 132 -3.76 32.48 19.89
N TYR A 133 -4.07 32.79 18.65
CA TYR A 133 -4.09 34.16 18.14
C TYR A 133 -5.23 34.97 18.79
N ASP A 134 -4.92 36.16 19.27
CA ASP A 134 -5.80 36.98 20.06
C ASP A 134 -6.72 37.92 19.26
N LYS A 135 -6.86 37.71 17.97
CA LYS A 135 -7.68 38.50 17.03
C LYS A 135 -7.30 39.97 16.96
N HIS A 136 -6.07 40.35 17.31
CA HIS A 136 -5.61 41.74 17.40
C HIS A 136 -5.97 42.58 16.18
N CYS A 137 -5.73 42.05 14.97
CA CYS A 137 -6.00 42.79 13.74
C CYS A 137 -7.46 42.80 13.29
N LEU A 138 -8.34 42.01 13.94
CA LEU A 138 -9.79 42.06 13.65
C LEU A 138 -10.40 43.41 14.00
N GLY A 139 -9.85 44.12 14.99
CA GLY A 139 -10.33 45.41 15.43
C GLY A 139 -9.82 46.63 14.63
N LEU A 140 -8.99 46.41 13.60
CA LEU A 140 -8.49 47.53 12.76
C LEU A 140 -9.62 48.13 11.94
N SER A 141 -9.64 49.49 11.87
CA SER A 141 -10.57 50.18 11.00
C SER A 141 -10.23 49.96 9.52
N LYS A 142 -11.20 50.24 8.66
CA LYS A 142 -10.99 50.11 7.20
C LYS A 142 -9.85 51.02 6.71
N GLU A 143 -9.77 52.23 7.26
CA GLU A 143 -8.75 53.23 6.95
C GLU A 143 -7.35 52.74 7.38
N GLU A 144 -7.23 52.12 8.54
CA GLU A 144 -5.97 51.54 9.02
C GLU A 144 -5.52 50.36 8.15
N VAL A 145 -6.48 49.50 7.75
CA VAL A 145 -6.18 48.37 6.82
C VAL A 145 -5.70 48.92 5.47
N GLU A 146 -6.42 49.89 4.89
CA GLU A 146 -6.03 50.50 3.61
C GLU A 146 -4.66 51.19 3.68
N ALA A 147 -4.38 51.91 4.78
CA ALA A 147 -3.07 52.52 5.00
C ALA A 147 -1.94 51.52 5.11
N ASN A 148 -2.18 50.40 5.83
CA ASN A 148 -1.17 49.31 5.94
C ASN A 148 -0.92 48.63 4.58
N LEU A 149 -1.96 48.36 3.79
CA LEU A 149 -1.84 47.79 2.44
C LEU A 149 -1.12 48.77 1.51
N ALA A 150 -1.48 50.07 1.53
CA ALA A 150 -0.81 51.10 0.72
C ALA A 150 0.67 51.28 1.08
N ALA A 151 1.03 51.08 2.36
CA ALA A 151 2.40 51.08 2.84
C ALA A 151 3.19 49.80 2.47
N GLY A 152 2.58 48.82 1.81
CA GLY A 152 3.20 47.57 1.43
C GLY A 152 3.58 46.66 2.59
N LYS A 153 2.91 46.83 3.75
CA LYS A 153 3.19 45.92 4.90
C LYS A 153 2.84 44.49 4.57
N PRO A 154 3.73 43.51 4.93
CA PRO A 154 3.41 42.11 4.82
C PRO A 154 2.14 41.76 5.62
N TYR A 155 1.31 40.90 5.06
CA TYR A 155 0.07 40.48 5.72
C TYR A 155 -0.24 39.02 5.42
N VAL A 156 -1.10 38.45 6.27
CA VAL A 156 -1.82 37.21 5.99
C VAL A 156 -3.31 37.52 6.03
N ILE A 157 -4.13 36.64 5.41
CA ILE A 157 -5.59 36.72 5.57
C ILE A 157 -5.99 35.61 6.51
N ARG A 158 -6.72 35.95 7.57
CA ARG A 158 -7.23 35.00 8.56
C ARG A 158 -8.74 34.87 8.48
N PHE A 159 -9.23 33.65 8.69
CA PHE A 159 -10.65 33.40 8.91
C PHE A 159 -11.02 33.81 10.34
N ASN A 160 -12.14 34.51 10.49
CA ASN A 160 -12.65 34.92 11.79
C ASN A 160 -13.51 33.82 12.39
N MET A 161 -12.90 32.91 13.15
CA MET A 161 -13.61 31.81 13.82
C MET A 161 -14.54 32.36 14.90
N PRO A 162 -15.76 31.83 15.04
CA PRO A 162 -16.63 32.15 16.19
C PRO A 162 -15.95 31.65 17.48
N THR A 163 -16.14 32.41 18.57
CA THR A 163 -15.57 32.09 19.90
C THR A 163 -16.59 31.50 20.85
N GLU A 164 -17.88 31.64 20.55
CA GLU A 164 -18.99 31.15 21.38
C GLU A 164 -19.76 30.03 20.70
N GLY A 165 -20.39 29.16 21.47
CA GLY A 165 -21.18 28.03 20.99
C GLY A 165 -20.33 26.83 20.58
N THR A 166 -20.94 25.95 19.83
CA THR A 166 -20.35 24.69 19.37
C THR A 166 -20.48 24.52 17.86
N THR A 167 -19.61 23.76 17.28
CA THR A 167 -19.69 23.31 15.88
C THR A 167 -19.79 21.80 15.86
N THR A 168 -20.86 21.28 15.24
CA THR A 168 -21.06 19.84 15.02
C THR A 168 -20.94 19.53 13.53
N PHE A 169 -20.26 18.43 13.20
CA PHE A 169 -20.25 17.88 11.86
C PHE A 169 -20.47 16.36 11.90
N HIS A 170 -21.02 15.82 10.85
CA HIS A 170 -21.21 14.39 10.68
C HIS A 170 -20.07 13.80 9.87
N ASP A 171 -19.53 12.67 10.34
CA ASP A 171 -18.59 11.80 9.62
C ASP A 171 -19.21 10.42 9.48
N GLU A 172 -19.20 9.85 8.29
CA GLU A 172 -19.86 8.58 8.03
C GLU A 172 -19.28 7.42 8.86
N ILE A 173 -18.01 7.53 9.26
CA ILE A 173 -17.35 6.49 10.05
C ILE A 173 -17.43 6.79 11.54
N TYR A 174 -17.14 8.03 11.95
CA TYR A 174 -17.02 8.39 13.36
C TYR A 174 -18.34 8.90 13.95
N GLY A 175 -19.33 9.23 13.12
CA GLY A 175 -20.62 9.81 13.53
C GLY A 175 -20.52 11.30 13.84
N ASP A 176 -21.43 11.80 14.65
CA ASP A 176 -21.48 13.22 14.99
C ASP A 176 -20.34 13.61 15.95
N ILE A 177 -19.56 14.60 15.53
CA ILE A 177 -18.44 15.16 16.31
C ILE A 177 -18.74 16.62 16.60
N THR A 178 -18.75 16.98 17.89
CA THR A 178 -19.03 18.34 18.38
C THR A 178 -17.79 18.89 19.09
N VAL A 179 -17.41 20.12 18.72
CA VAL A 179 -16.30 20.83 19.35
C VAL A 179 -16.76 22.20 19.84
N GLU A 180 -16.19 22.69 20.93
CA GLU A 180 -16.40 24.05 21.41
C GLU A 180 -15.72 25.05 20.46
N ASN A 181 -16.44 26.11 20.03
CA ASN A 181 -15.87 27.07 19.09
C ASN A 181 -14.66 27.82 19.67
N LYS A 182 -14.58 27.99 21.00
CA LYS A 182 -13.40 28.58 21.66
C LYS A 182 -12.10 27.81 21.48
N GLU A 183 -12.18 26.54 21.05
CA GLU A 183 -11.02 25.67 20.74
C GLU A 183 -10.59 25.82 19.28
N LEU A 184 -11.43 26.42 18.43
CA LEU A 184 -11.15 26.69 17.05
C LEU A 184 -10.33 27.97 16.90
N GLU A 185 -9.16 27.86 16.29
CA GLU A 185 -8.30 29.02 16.05
C GLU A 185 -8.63 29.69 14.71
N ASP A 186 -8.34 31.00 14.63
CA ASP A 186 -8.42 31.75 13.38
C ASP A 186 -7.39 31.20 12.37
N LEU A 187 -7.89 30.46 11.40
CA LEU A 187 -7.05 29.88 10.36
C LEU A 187 -6.42 30.96 9.49
N ILE A 188 -5.17 30.79 9.13
CA ILE A 188 -4.60 31.53 8.00
C ILE A 188 -5.17 30.92 6.70
N LEU A 189 -5.80 31.76 5.89
CA LEU A 189 -6.33 31.39 4.57
C LEU A 189 -5.25 31.61 3.51
N ILE A 190 -4.67 32.84 3.48
CA ILE A 190 -3.58 33.22 2.56
C ILE A 190 -2.35 33.57 3.39
N LYS A 191 -1.22 32.94 3.06
CA LYS A 191 0.08 33.20 3.67
C LYS A 191 0.69 34.50 3.18
N SER A 192 1.74 34.98 3.84
CA SER A 192 2.47 36.22 3.45
C SER A 192 3.17 36.12 2.10
N ASP A 193 3.43 34.91 1.59
CA ASP A 193 3.96 34.65 0.25
C ASP A 193 2.87 34.66 -0.85
N GLY A 194 1.61 34.87 -0.48
CA GLY A 194 0.46 34.89 -1.38
C GLY A 194 -0.11 33.52 -1.71
N TYR A 195 0.46 32.42 -1.19
CA TYR A 195 -0.11 31.08 -1.34
C TYR A 195 -1.21 30.81 -0.32
N PRO A 196 -2.24 30.03 -0.67
CA PRO A 196 -3.23 29.57 0.31
C PRO A 196 -2.59 28.55 1.27
N THR A 197 -3.15 28.44 2.46
CA THR A 197 -2.88 27.25 3.27
C THR A 197 -3.66 26.05 2.72
N TYR A 198 -3.19 24.85 3.04
CA TYR A 198 -3.93 23.61 2.75
C TYR A 198 -5.40 23.69 3.20
N ASN A 199 -5.63 24.18 4.42
CA ASN A 199 -6.96 24.24 5.02
C ASN A 199 -7.96 25.08 4.22
N PHE A 200 -7.50 26.09 3.49
CA PHE A 200 -8.34 26.93 2.66
C PHE A 200 -8.44 26.40 1.23
N ALA A 201 -7.31 26.01 0.65
CA ALA A 201 -7.26 25.54 -0.73
C ALA A 201 -8.16 24.31 -0.95
N ASN A 202 -8.13 23.34 -0.01
CA ASN A 202 -8.94 22.13 -0.14
C ASN A 202 -10.45 22.43 -0.15
N VAL A 203 -10.92 23.37 0.68
CA VAL A 203 -12.35 23.76 0.74
C VAL A 203 -12.80 24.44 -0.55
N VAL A 204 -12.00 25.39 -1.05
CA VAL A 204 -12.30 26.11 -2.29
C VAL A 204 -12.30 25.15 -3.49
N ASP A 205 -11.30 24.28 -3.54
CA ASP A 205 -11.17 23.33 -4.65
C ASP A 205 -12.25 22.25 -4.62
N ASP A 206 -12.53 21.67 -3.46
CA ASP A 206 -13.58 20.65 -3.33
C ASP A 206 -14.95 21.23 -3.74
N HIS A 207 -15.24 22.48 -3.38
CA HIS A 207 -16.48 23.13 -3.84
C HIS A 207 -16.48 23.37 -5.36
N LEU A 208 -15.43 24.00 -5.90
CA LEU A 208 -15.36 24.36 -7.33
C LEU A 208 -15.23 23.15 -8.27
N MET A 209 -14.74 22.04 -7.75
CA MET A 209 -14.64 20.77 -8.46
C MET A 209 -15.85 19.86 -8.19
N GLU A 210 -16.88 20.39 -7.51
CA GLU A 210 -18.13 19.68 -7.21
C GLU A 210 -17.94 18.35 -6.47
N ILE A 211 -16.94 18.27 -5.58
CA ILE A 211 -16.67 17.06 -4.80
C ILE A 211 -17.81 16.82 -3.81
N THR A 212 -18.41 15.64 -3.89
CA THR A 212 -19.52 15.23 -3.03
C THR A 212 -19.06 14.43 -1.82
N HIS A 213 -17.97 13.66 -1.94
CA HIS A 213 -17.44 12.82 -0.87
C HIS A 213 -15.94 13.08 -0.70
N VAL A 214 -15.56 13.44 0.53
CA VAL A 214 -14.19 13.72 0.93
C VAL A 214 -13.63 12.55 1.71
N VAL A 215 -12.82 11.72 1.06
CA VAL A 215 -12.11 10.59 1.69
C VAL A 215 -10.71 11.04 2.09
N ARG A 216 -10.32 10.86 3.35
CA ARG A 216 -8.99 11.24 3.87
C ARG A 216 -8.67 10.56 5.20
N GLY A 217 -7.47 10.70 5.71
CA GLY A 217 -7.07 10.14 7.00
C GLY A 217 -7.74 10.81 8.20
N ASN A 218 -7.87 10.08 9.30
CA ASN A 218 -8.53 10.57 10.52
C ASN A 218 -7.77 11.70 11.23
N GLU A 219 -6.55 12.00 10.86
CA GLU A 219 -5.79 13.16 11.33
C GLU A 219 -6.48 14.50 11.02
N TYR A 220 -7.39 14.50 10.05
CA TYR A 220 -8.15 15.70 9.67
C TYR A 220 -9.47 15.87 10.44
N LEU A 221 -9.86 14.94 11.31
CA LEU A 221 -11.08 15.04 12.12
C LEU A 221 -11.12 16.34 12.94
N SER A 222 -10.00 16.69 13.59
CA SER A 222 -9.88 17.93 14.38
C SER A 222 -9.94 19.21 13.54
N SER A 223 -9.65 19.13 12.24
CA SER A 223 -9.69 20.29 11.33
C SER A 223 -11.03 20.44 10.62
N SER A 224 -11.84 19.38 10.53
CA SER A 224 -13.12 19.39 9.81
C SER A 224 -14.13 20.41 10.30
N PRO A 225 -14.26 20.72 11.61
CA PRO A 225 -15.13 21.80 12.09
C PRO A 225 -14.72 23.15 11.51
N LYS A 226 -13.41 23.40 11.34
CA LYS A 226 -12.89 24.64 10.76
C LYS A 226 -13.25 24.76 9.28
N TYR A 227 -13.23 23.67 8.54
CA TYR A 227 -13.63 23.64 7.13
C TYR A 227 -15.12 23.93 6.97
N ASN A 228 -15.97 23.35 7.84
CA ASN A 228 -17.40 23.59 7.82
C ASN A 228 -17.73 25.07 8.04
N LYS A 229 -16.97 25.77 8.89
CA LYS A 229 -17.16 27.23 9.08
C LYS A 229 -16.83 28.02 7.82
N ILE A 230 -15.87 27.57 7.00
CA ILE A 230 -15.57 28.20 5.72
C ILE A 230 -16.72 27.95 4.72
N TYR A 231 -17.21 26.69 4.61
CA TYR A 231 -18.38 26.36 3.79
C TYR A 231 -19.60 27.19 4.19
N GLU A 232 -19.91 27.27 5.49
CA GLU A 232 -21.01 28.07 6.03
C GLU A 232 -20.89 29.57 5.68
N ALA A 233 -19.69 30.16 5.80
CA ALA A 233 -19.44 31.56 5.49
C ALA A 233 -19.64 31.89 4.01
N PHE A 234 -19.36 30.94 3.12
CA PHE A 234 -19.67 31.07 1.71
C PHE A 234 -21.15 30.81 1.39
N GLY A 235 -21.87 30.07 2.23
CA GLY A 235 -23.19 29.51 1.95
C GLY A 235 -23.13 28.30 1.01
N TRP A 236 -22.03 27.56 1.04
CA TRP A 236 -21.81 26.36 0.25
C TRP A 236 -22.27 25.11 0.99
N GLU A 237 -22.66 24.10 0.23
CA GLU A 237 -22.99 22.78 0.77
C GLU A 237 -21.71 22.07 1.23
N VAL A 238 -21.77 21.46 2.42
CA VAL A 238 -20.66 20.69 3.00
C VAL A 238 -20.66 19.30 2.38
N PRO A 239 -19.52 18.79 1.88
CA PRO A 239 -19.45 17.44 1.35
C PRO A 239 -19.59 16.37 2.44
N ILE A 240 -19.91 15.15 2.05
CA ILE A 240 -19.92 13.99 2.92
C ILE A 240 -18.47 13.65 3.30
N TYR A 241 -18.20 13.50 4.61
CA TYR A 241 -16.88 13.13 5.11
C TYR A 241 -16.77 11.65 5.41
N VAL A 242 -15.71 11.04 4.90
CA VAL A 242 -15.34 9.64 5.14
C VAL A 242 -13.87 9.62 5.63
N HIS A 243 -13.67 9.65 6.95
CA HIS A 243 -12.33 9.61 7.51
C HIS A 243 -11.85 8.18 7.75
N CYS A 244 -10.74 7.82 7.11
CA CYS A 244 -10.13 6.51 7.23
C CYS A 244 -9.41 6.36 8.56
N PRO A 245 -9.50 5.19 9.25
CA PRO A 245 -8.78 4.96 10.49
C PRO A 245 -7.26 4.99 10.29
N LEU A 246 -6.50 5.23 11.36
CA LEU A 246 -5.05 5.20 11.33
C LEU A 246 -4.54 3.81 10.92
N ILE A 247 -3.45 3.74 10.15
CA ILE A 247 -2.69 2.51 9.93
C ILE A 247 -1.51 2.52 10.91
N THR A 248 -1.40 1.44 11.68
CA THR A 248 -0.32 1.25 12.67
C THR A 248 0.53 0.05 12.33
N ASP A 249 1.71 -0.02 12.91
CA ASP A 249 2.52 -1.23 12.96
C ASP A 249 1.98 -2.20 14.05
N GLU A 250 2.62 -3.36 14.20
CA GLU A 250 2.30 -4.38 15.19
C GLU A 250 2.40 -3.87 16.65
N ASN A 251 3.15 -2.79 16.88
CA ASN A 251 3.30 -2.15 18.18
C ASN A 251 2.30 -1.00 18.40
N HIS A 252 1.28 -0.90 17.55
CA HIS A 252 0.27 0.16 17.57
C HIS A 252 0.84 1.58 17.39
N LYS A 253 2.04 1.71 16.80
CA LYS A 253 2.62 3.00 16.41
C LYS A 253 2.26 3.30 14.96
N LYS A 254 2.07 4.58 14.65
CA LYS A 254 1.82 5.04 13.27
C LYS A 254 2.86 4.42 12.32
N LEU A 255 2.38 3.78 11.25
CA LEU A 255 3.25 3.22 10.21
C LEU A 255 4.17 4.30 9.64
N SER A 256 5.46 4.06 9.63
CA SER A 256 6.46 5.04 9.22
C SER A 256 7.42 4.49 8.17
N LYS A 257 8.13 5.38 7.47
CA LYS A 257 9.15 5.00 6.45
C LYS A 257 10.25 4.08 7.00
N ARG A 258 10.48 4.08 8.32
CA ARG A 258 11.50 3.22 8.96
C ARG A 258 11.12 1.75 9.03
N SER A 259 9.84 1.41 8.84
CA SER A 259 9.38 0.00 8.85
C SER A 259 9.77 -0.77 7.59
N GLY A 260 10.22 -0.09 6.52
CA GLY A 260 10.57 -0.73 5.24
C GLY A 260 9.38 -1.20 4.39
N HIS A 261 8.15 -1.04 4.88
CA HIS A 261 6.90 -1.48 4.21
C HIS A 261 5.87 -0.35 4.12
N SER A 262 6.35 0.90 4.08
CA SER A 262 5.47 2.05 4.21
C SER A 262 4.98 2.63 2.89
N SER A 263 5.57 2.25 1.76
CA SER A 263 5.16 2.72 0.43
C SER A 263 4.81 1.57 -0.52
N TYR A 264 4.00 1.88 -1.53
CA TYR A 264 3.67 0.95 -2.61
C TYR A 264 4.93 0.46 -3.30
N GLU A 265 5.83 1.37 -3.65
CA GLU A 265 7.07 1.05 -4.35
C GLU A 265 7.97 0.12 -3.53
N ASP A 266 8.06 0.33 -2.21
CA ASP A 266 8.83 -0.57 -1.31
C ASP A 266 8.27 -2.00 -1.36
N LEU A 267 6.95 -2.16 -1.41
CA LEU A 267 6.32 -3.48 -1.47
C LEU A 267 6.57 -4.16 -2.83
N ILE A 268 6.47 -3.42 -3.94
CA ILE A 268 6.76 -3.96 -5.27
C ILE A 268 8.23 -4.37 -5.39
N GLU A 269 9.16 -3.54 -4.88
CA GLU A 269 10.60 -3.85 -4.83
C GLU A 269 10.89 -5.12 -4.01
N GLN A 270 10.09 -5.41 -2.98
CA GLN A 270 10.16 -6.63 -2.17
C GLN A 270 9.55 -7.87 -2.84
N GLY A 271 8.97 -7.73 -4.02
CA GLY A 271 8.45 -8.85 -4.82
C GLY A 271 6.97 -9.16 -4.61
N PHE A 272 6.21 -8.24 -3.99
CA PHE A 272 4.75 -8.34 -3.98
C PHE A 272 4.17 -7.99 -5.35
N VAL A 273 3.00 -8.52 -5.66
CA VAL A 273 2.25 -8.15 -6.86
C VAL A 273 1.23 -7.07 -6.56
N THR A 274 1.00 -6.19 -7.52
CA THR A 274 0.10 -5.04 -7.37
C THR A 274 -1.29 -5.45 -6.92
N GLU A 275 -1.84 -6.50 -7.51
CA GLU A 275 -3.17 -7.01 -7.21
C GLU A 275 -3.32 -7.41 -5.74
N ALA A 276 -2.30 -8.07 -5.18
CA ALA A 276 -2.27 -8.45 -3.76
C ALA A 276 -2.15 -7.22 -2.85
N VAL A 277 -1.31 -6.25 -3.23
CA VAL A 277 -1.15 -5.00 -2.45
C VAL A 277 -2.47 -4.23 -2.42
N ILE A 278 -3.14 -4.06 -3.55
CA ILE A 278 -4.43 -3.34 -3.63
C ILE A 278 -5.50 -4.04 -2.81
N ASN A 279 -5.64 -5.36 -2.93
CA ASN A 279 -6.60 -6.11 -2.15
C ASN A 279 -6.31 -6.01 -0.64
N TYR A 280 -5.05 -6.16 -0.25
CA TYR A 280 -4.64 -6.05 1.15
C TYR A 280 -4.93 -4.64 1.71
N VAL A 281 -4.58 -3.60 0.95
CA VAL A 281 -4.83 -2.20 1.32
C VAL A 281 -6.33 -1.92 1.46
N ALA A 282 -7.19 -2.53 0.62
CA ALA A 282 -8.63 -2.42 0.77
C ALA A 282 -9.13 -2.96 2.12
N LEU A 283 -8.53 -4.04 2.62
CA LEU A 283 -8.90 -4.64 3.91
C LEU A 283 -8.32 -3.91 5.14
N LEU A 284 -7.48 -2.89 4.94
CA LEU A 284 -6.95 -2.09 6.05
C LEU A 284 -7.99 -1.08 6.58
N GLY A 285 -8.89 -1.58 7.39
CA GLY A 285 -9.94 -0.80 8.03
C GLY A 285 -11.32 -0.93 7.40
N TRP A 286 -11.48 -1.75 6.36
CA TRP A 286 -12.78 -2.15 5.80
C TRP A 286 -12.99 -3.66 5.98
N CYS A 287 -14.22 -4.05 6.31
CA CYS A 287 -14.65 -5.45 6.45
C CYS A 287 -15.69 -5.75 5.38
N PRO A 288 -15.41 -6.68 4.43
CA PRO A 288 -16.42 -7.15 3.49
C PRO A 288 -17.52 -7.92 4.20
N GLU A 289 -18.69 -8.01 3.60
CA GLU A 289 -19.72 -8.92 4.04
C GLU A 289 -19.29 -10.37 3.74
N GLY A 290 -19.33 -11.24 4.73
CA GLY A 290 -18.93 -12.66 4.60
C GLY A 290 -17.46 -12.92 4.91
N ASN A 291 -16.91 -13.99 4.31
CA ASN A 291 -15.57 -14.51 4.63
C ASN A 291 -14.58 -14.41 3.45
N GLN A 292 -14.94 -13.73 2.38
CA GLN A 292 -14.04 -13.55 1.24
C GLN A 292 -12.93 -12.56 1.62
N GLU A 293 -11.68 -12.92 1.31
CA GLU A 293 -10.52 -12.06 1.55
C GLU A 293 -9.74 -11.76 0.26
N ILE A 294 -9.96 -12.51 -0.81
CA ILE A 294 -9.28 -12.32 -2.10
C ILE A 294 -10.27 -11.73 -3.09
N PHE A 295 -9.97 -10.53 -3.59
CA PHE A 295 -10.82 -9.74 -4.48
C PHE A 295 -10.02 -9.18 -5.64
N SER A 296 -10.53 -9.26 -6.85
CA SER A 296 -10.10 -8.39 -7.95
C SER A 296 -10.52 -6.94 -7.70
N LEU A 297 -9.94 -5.99 -8.44
CA LEU A 297 -10.34 -4.59 -8.33
C LEU A 297 -11.82 -4.38 -8.70
N GLU A 298 -12.30 -5.11 -9.71
CA GLU A 298 -13.70 -5.08 -10.15
C GLU A 298 -14.65 -5.64 -9.07
N GLU A 299 -14.25 -6.68 -8.36
CA GLU A 299 -15.01 -7.21 -7.21
C GLU A 299 -15.00 -6.21 -6.06
N LEU A 300 -13.86 -5.57 -5.77
CA LEU A 300 -13.79 -4.52 -4.75
C LEU A 300 -14.75 -3.36 -5.07
N VAL A 301 -14.82 -2.93 -6.34
CA VAL A 301 -15.77 -1.88 -6.76
C VAL A 301 -17.23 -2.27 -6.47
N LYS A 302 -17.58 -3.54 -6.64
CA LYS A 302 -18.95 -4.02 -6.39
C LYS A 302 -19.28 -4.19 -4.91
N GLU A 303 -18.32 -4.66 -4.13
CA GLU A 303 -18.54 -5.07 -2.75
C GLU A 303 -18.23 -3.97 -1.71
N PHE A 304 -17.51 -2.91 -2.12
CA PHE A 304 -17.06 -1.89 -1.20
C PHE A 304 -18.21 -1.01 -0.72
N ASP A 305 -18.50 -1.09 0.57
CA ASP A 305 -19.37 -0.16 1.28
C ASP A 305 -18.59 0.49 2.42
N TYR A 306 -18.41 1.81 2.36
CA TYR A 306 -17.66 2.54 3.37
C TYR A 306 -18.32 2.53 4.76
N HIS A 307 -19.64 2.26 4.87
CA HIS A 307 -20.30 2.10 6.15
C HIS A 307 -19.80 0.86 6.94
N ASN A 308 -19.16 -0.10 6.25
CA ASN A 308 -18.51 -1.25 6.86
C ASN A 308 -17.06 -0.97 7.29
N MET A 309 -16.62 0.29 7.29
CA MET A 309 -15.31 0.66 7.79
C MET A 309 -15.26 0.70 9.32
N SER A 310 -14.12 0.25 9.88
CA SER A 310 -13.87 0.29 11.32
C SER A 310 -13.45 1.69 11.79
N LYS A 311 -13.85 2.07 13.01
CA LYS A 311 -13.33 3.25 13.71
C LYS A 311 -11.94 3.02 14.31
N SER A 312 -11.61 1.76 14.58
CA SER A 312 -10.34 1.38 15.21
C SER A 312 -9.18 1.43 14.23
N PRO A 313 -7.96 1.76 14.70
CA PRO A 313 -6.76 1.68 13.87
C PRO A 313 -6.60 0.29 13.23
N ALA A 314 -6.17 0.27 11.97
CA ALA A 314 -5.85 -0.94 11.24
C ALA A 314 -4.37 -1.29 11.42
N VAL A 315 -4.08 -2.52 11.84
CA VAL A 315 -2.69 -2.99 11.99
C VAL A 315 -2.19 -3.51 10.64
N PHE A 316 -1.04 -3.00 10.21
CA PHE A 316 -0.35 -3.51 9.03
C PHE A 316 0.37 -4.80 9.38
N ASP A 317 -0.14 -5.92 8.89
CA ASP A 317 0.38 -7.28 9.08
C ASP A 317 1.05 -7.77 7.78
N ILE A 318 2.39 -7.78 7.77
CA ILE A 318 3.17 -8.22 6.62
C ILE A 318 3.00 -9.73 6.35
N GLN A 319 2.72 -10.54 7.37
CA GLN A 319 2.52 -11.98 7.18
C GLN A 319 1.20 -12.25 6.47
N LYS A 320 0.15 -11.50 6.83
CA LYS A 320 -1.13 -11.57 6.11
C LYS A 320 -0.96 -11.13 4.65
N LEU A 321 -0.22 -10.06 4.38
CA LEU A 321 0.07 -9.62 3.01
C LEU A 321 0.86 -10.68 2.22
N LYS A 322 1.86 -11.32 2.82
CA LYS A 322 2.61 -12.42 2.19
C LYS A 322 1.71 -13.59 1.83
N TRP A 323 0.89 -14.04 2.77
CA TRP A 323 -0.09 -15.10 2.51
C TRP A 323 -1.02 -14.73 1.34
N MET A 324 -1.61 -13.54 1.35
CA MET A 324 -2.48 -13.08 0.26
C MET A 324 -1.72 -13.06 -1.07
N ASN A 325 -0.50 -12.55 -1.09
CA ASN A 325 0.34 -12.51 -2.27
C ASN A 325 0.60 -13.92 -2.81
N GLY A 326 0.86 -14.89 -1.95
CA GLY A 326 0.98 -16.30 -2.32
C GLY A 326 -0.27 -16.84 -3.03
N GLU A 327 -1.47 -16.47 -2.58
CA GLU A 327 -2.72 -16.87 -3.25
C GLU A 327 -2.83 -16.25 -4.66
N TYR A 328 -2.45 -14.98 -4.84
CA TYR A 328 -2.39 -14.35 -6.17
C TYR A 328 -1.34 -15.02 -7.08
N LEU A 329 -0.16 -15.38 -6.55
CA LEU A 329 0.87 -16.08 -7.33
C LEU A 329 0.38 -17.48 -7.78
N LYS A 330 -0.31 -18.21 -6.91
CA LYS A 330 -0.90 -19.52 -7.25
C LYS A 330 -1.96 -19.40 -8.35
N ALA A 331 -2.79 -18.36 -8.30
CA ALA A 331 -3.84 -18.13 -9.29
C ALA A 331 -3.34 -17.51 -10.60
N MET A 332 -2.14 -16.88 -10.59
CA MET A 332 -1.58 -16.18 -11.75
C MET A 332 -1.38 -17.15 -12.94
N ASP A 333 -1.66 -16.67 -14.15
CA ASP A 333 -1.28 -17.37 -15.39
C ASP A 333 0.20 -17.73 -15.39
N PHE A 334 0.53 -18.96 -15.87
CA PHE A 334 1.90 -19.46 -15.76
C PHE A 334 2.92 -18.63 -16.55
N GLU A 335 2.59 -18.19 -17.75
CA GLU A 335 3.53 -17.39 -18.55
C GLU A 335 3.76 -16.01 -17.92
N LYS A 336 2.74 -15.41 -17.35
CA LYS A 336 2.86 -14.16 -16.56
C LYS A 336 3.72 -14.36 -15.32
N PHE A 337 3.52 -15.47 -14.62
CA PHE A 337 4.34 -15.83 -13.46
C PHE A 337 5.80 -16.04 -13.89
N TYR A 338 6.04 -16.86 -14.91
CA TYR A 338 7.39 -17.16 -15.40
C TYR A 338 8.15 -15.90 -15.82
N ALA A 339 7.51 -15.01 -16.56
CA ALA A 339 8.12 -13.74 -16.98
C ALA A 339 8.67 -12.90 -15.81
N ARG A 340 8.03 -12.99 -14.65
CA ARG A 340 8.49 -12.30 -13.41
C ARG A 340 9.49 -13.14 -12.61
N ALA A 341 9.32 -14.47 -12.59
CA ALA A 341 10.14 -15.41 -11.82
C ALA A 341 11.53 -15.63 -12.44
N GLU A 342 11.62 -15.58 -13.77
CA GLU A 342 12.83 -15.92 -14.53
C GLU A 342 14.09 -15.20 -14.04
N LYS A 343 14.00 -13.90 -13.74
CA LYS A 343 15.14 -13.13 -13.23
C LYS A 343 15.66 -13.68 -11.90
N TYR A 344 14.75 -14.09 -10.99
CA TYR A 344 15.13 -14.64 -9.67
C TYR A 344 15.73 -16.04 -9.80
N ILE A 345 15.23 -16.85 -10.76
CA ILE A 345 15.77 -18.16 -11.04
C ILE A 345 17.19 -18.03 -11.62
N LYS A 346 17.40 -17.14 -12.59
CA LYS A 346 18.71 -16.91 -13.24
C LYS A 346 19.76 -16.30 -12.29
N GLU A 347 19.34 -15.64 -11.22
CA GLU A 347 20.28 -15.16 -10.20
C GLU A 347 20.92 -16.31 -9.39
N VAL A 348 20.32 -17.49 -9.37
CA VAL A 348 20.75 -18.64 -8.58
C VAL A 348 21.23 -19.79 -9.49
N VAL A 349 20.44 -20.11 -10.53
CA VAL A 349 20.69 -21.25 -11.42
C VAL A 349 21.35 -20.75 -12.72
N THR A 350 22.62 -21.05 -12.87
CA THR A 350 23.44 -20.69 -14.06
C THR A 350 23.59 -21.84 -15.04
N LYS A 351 23.29 -23.08 -14.61
CA LYS A 351 23.33 -24.30 -15.43
C LYS A 351 22.20 -24.32 -16.45
N ASP A 352 22.39 -25.04 -17.52
CA ASP A 352 21.45 -25.22 -18.63
C ASP A 352 20.32 -26.21 -18.25
N TYR A 353 19.46 -25.77 -17.34
CA TYR A 353 18.24 -26.46 -16.93
C TYR A 353 17.01 -25.84 -17.53
N ASP A 354 15.91 -26.59 -17.58
CA ASP A 354 14.60 -26.07 -17.97
C ASP A 354 14.05 -25.16 -16.89
N LEU A 355 14.25 -23.85 -17.05
CA LEU A 355 13.82 -22.84 -16.07
C LEU A 355 12.30 -22.77 -15.91
N LYS A 356 11.51 -23.16 -16.94
CA LYS A 356 10.06 -23.22 -16.83
C LYS A 356 9.60 -24.34 -15.90
N LYS A 357 10.28 -25.50 -15.94
CA LYS A 357 10.02 -26.58 -14.98
C LYS A 357 10.36 -26.16 -13.55
N ILE A 358 11.48 -25.47 -13.34
CA ILE A 358 11.83 -24.90 -12.02
C ILE A 358 10.76 -23.93 -11.56
N ALA A 359 10.33 -23.02 -12.43
CA ALA A 359 9.28 -22.05 -12.12
C ALA A 359 7.95 -22.72 -11.75
N ALA A 360 7.58 -23.79 -12.45
CA ALA A 360 6.37 -24.56 -12.15
C ALA A 360 6.39 -25.17 -10.74
N LEU A 361 7.54 -25.70 -10.31
CA LEU A 361 7.70 -26.25 -8.96
C LEU A 361 7.49 -25.21 -7.86
N VAL A 362 8.05 -24.00 -8.03
CA VAL A 362 8.02 -22.97 -6.98
C VAL A 362 6.75 -22.16 -6.94
N LYS A 363 5.98 -22.10 -8.03
CA LYS A 363 4.78 -21.24 -8.16
C LYS A 363 3.79 -21.38 -7.01
N THR A 364 3.60 -22.57 -6.47
CA THR A 364 2.67 -22.86 -5.37
C THR A 364 3.34 -22.86 -4.00
N ARG A 365 4.63 -22.56 -3.92
CA ARG A 365 5.46 -22.73 -2.71
C ARG A 365 6.02 -21.42 -2.17
N ILE A 366 5.90 -20.35 -2.91
CA ILE A 366 6.43 -19.04 -2.54
C ILE A 366 5.29 -18.09 -2.18
N GLU A 367 5.59 -17.15 -1.31
CA GLU A 367 4.68 -16.05 -0.96
C GLU A 367 5.10 -14.75 -1.64
N ILE A 368 6.41 -14.57 -1.91
CA ILE A 368 6.96 -13.44 -2.69
C ILE A 368 8.01 -13.97 -3.66
N PHE A 369 8.28 -13.25 -4.75
CA PHE A 369 9.27 -13.68 -5.75
C PHE A 369 10.68 -13.94 -5.21
N PRO A 370 11.24 -13.14 -4.28
CA PRO A 370 12.55 -13.43 -3.70
C PRO A 370 12.68 -14.79 -3.01
N ASP A 371 11.58 -15.39 -2.52
CA ASP A 371 11.58 -16.71 -1.87
C ASP A 371 12.06 -17.81 -2.82
N ILE A 372 11.96 -17.59 -4.14
CA ILE A 372 12.44 -18.52 -5.17
C ILE A 372 13.87 -18.93 -4.89
N LYS A 373 14.74 -17.99 -4.52
CA LYS A 373 16.19 -18.23 -4.39
C LYS A 373 16.52 -19.33 -3.38
N GLU A 374 15.88 -19.32 -2.22
CA GLU A 374 16.09 -20.31 -1.17
C GLU A 374 15.48 -21.68 -1.50
N GLN A 375 14.45 -21.68 -2.35
CA GLN A 375 13.75 -22.90 -2.76
C GLN A 375 14.51 -23.70 -3.82
N ILE A 376 15.41 -23.07 -4.59
CA ILE A 376 16.02 -23.66 -5.79
C ILE A 376 17.55 -23.70 -5.78
N ASP A 377 18.22 -23.20 -4.74
CA ASP A 377 19.69 -23.12 -4.64
C ASP A 377 20.38 -24.47 -4.88
N PHE A 378 19.75 -25.57 -4.47
CA PHE A 378 20.26 -26.92 -4.67
C PHE A 378 20.32 -27.36 -6.14
N PHE A 379 19.61 -26.71 -7.07
CA PHE A 379 19.77 -26.99 -8.50
C PHE A 379 21.16 -26.56 -9.00
N GLU A 380 21.68 -25.45 -8.50
CA GLU A 380 23.01 -24.98 -8.86
C GLU A 380 24.09 -25.89 -8.27
N GLU A 381 24.06 -26.16 -6.96
CA GLU A 381 25.01 -27.00 -6.28
C GLU A 381 24.32 -27.78 -5.16
N LEU A 382 24.65 -29.06 -5.03
CA LEU A 382 24.18 -29.89 -3.94
C LEU A 382 24.82 -29.40 -2.63
N PRO A 383 24.04 -28.85 -1.68
CA PRO A 383 24.58 -28.37 -0.41
C PRO A 383 25.18 -29.51 0.40
N GLU A 384 26.07 -29.21 1.32
CA GLU A 384 26.46 -30.14 2.38
C GLU A 384 25.27 -30.37 3.31
N TYR A 385 25.02 -31.62 3.67
CA TYR A 385 23.92 -32.01 4.54
C TYR A 385 24.27 -33.18 5.46
N ASP A 386 23.58 -33.25 6.58
CA ASP A 386 23.75 -34.29 7.60
C ASP A 386 22.95 -35.54 7.24
N THR A 387 23.51 -36.74 7.49
CA THR A 387 22.84 -38.04 7.27
C THR A 387 21.54 -38.18 8.06
N ALA A 388 21.42 -37.48 9.18
CA ALA A 388 20.17 -37.40 9.94
C ALA A 388 18.97 -36.92 9.14
N MET A 389 19.17 -36.20 7.99
CA MET A 389 18.09 -35.79 7.09
C MET A 389 17.40 -36.97 6.37
N TYR A 390 18.07 -38.14 6.28
CA TYR A 390 17.43 -39.37 5.79
C TYR A 390 16.43 -39.95 6.79
N CYS A 391 16.52 -39.58 8.06
CA CYS A 391 15.62 -40.06 9.10
C CYS A 391 14.29 -39.33 9.08
N HIS A 392 13.18 -40.03 8.81
CA HIS A 392 11.84 -39.43 8.79
C HIS A 392 10.80 -40.33 9.46
N LYS A 393 10.22 -39.85 10.56
CA LYS A 393 9.28 -40.63 11.39
C LYS A 393 8.04 -41.12 10.62
N LYS A 394 7.39 -40.26 9.85
CA LYS A 394 6.18 -40.63 9.07
C LYS A 394 6.50 -41.57 7.90
N MET A 395 7.66 -41.39 7.24
CA MET A 395 8.08 -42.22 6.11
C MET A 395 8.74 -43.51 6.61
N LYS A 396 9.02 -43.62 7.90
CA LYS A 396 9.64 -44.78 8.56
C LYS A 396 11.07 -45.09 8.02
N THR A 397 11.79 -44.05 7.60
CA THR A 397 13.17 -44.13 7.13
C THR A 397 14.16 -43.79 8.24
N ASN A 398 15.34 -44.36 8.14
CA ASN A 398 16.53 -44.05 8.89
C ASN A 398 17.76 -44.20 7.95
N GLU A 399 18.95 -43.95 8.42
CA GLU A 399 20.18 -43.97 7.63
C GLU A 399 20.41 -45.33 6.97
N GLU A 400 20.26 -46.45 7.71
CA GLU A 400 20.46 -47.82 7.22
C GLU A 400 19.48 -48.17 6.07
N LYS A 401 18.18 -47.88 6.29
CA LYS A 401 17.13 -48.11 5.30
C LYS A 401 17.27 -47.21 4.08
N ALA A 402 17.70 -45.98 4.28
CA ALA A 402 17.97 -45.05 3.17
C ALA A 402 19.12 -45.55 2.31
N LEU A 403 20.20 -46.07 2.94
CA LEU A 403 21.32 -46.68 2.23
C LEU A 403 20.89 -47.90 1.39
N GLU A 404 20.07 -48.77 1.98
CA GLU A 404 19.54 -49.96 1.26
C GLU A 404 18.70 -49.51 0.05
N VAL A 405 17.76 -48.60 0.22
CA VAL A 405 16.93 -48.08 -0.88
C VAL A 405 17.81 -47.45 -1.98
N LEU A 406 18.73 -46.54 -1.62
CA LEU A 406 19.57 -45.87 -2.62
C LEU A 406 20.43 -46.87 -3.42
N LYS A 407 20.98 -47.88 -2.76
CA LYS A 407 21.76 -48.95 -3.47
C LYS A 407 20.92 -49.78 -4.41
N GLU A 408 19.68 -50.08 -4.04
CA GLU A 408 18.82 -50.92 -4.89
C GLU A 408 18.23 -50.12 -6.06
N ILE A 409 17.90 -48.82 -5.88
CA ILE A 409 17.31 -48.00 -6.97
C ILE A 409 18.36 -47.48 -7.95
N TYR A 410 19.63 -47.34 -7.55
CA TYR A 410 20.67 -46.79 -8.39
C TYR A 410 20.81 -47.55 -9.74
N PRO A 411 20.95 -48.90 -9.78
CA PRO A 411 21.04 -49.65 -11.04
C PRO A 411 19.75 -49.64 -11.87
N LEU A 412 18.58 -49.39 -11.24
CA LEU A 412 17.33 -49.25 -11.98
C LEU A 412 17.31 -47.90 -12.72
N LEU A 413 17.72 -46.83 -12.07
CA LEU A 413 17.80 -45.50 -12.66
C LEU A 413 18.93 -45.40 -13.70
N GLU A 414 20.05 -46.14 -13.50
CA GLU A 414 21.15 -46.19 -14.46
C GLU A 414 20.72 -46.82 -15.81
N LYS A 415 19.82 -47.79 -15.77
CA LYS A 415 19.26 -48.45 -16.97
C LYS A 415 18.11 -47.63 -17.61
N GLN A 416 17.58 -46.64 -16.92
CA GLN A 416 16.47 -45.85 -17.42
C GLN A 416 16.97 -44.79 -18.42
N ASP A 417 16.47 -44.83 -19.66
CA ASP A 417 16.84 -43.88 -20.71
C ASP A 417 15.95 -42.62 -20.70
N ASP A 418 14.65 -42.80 -20.45
CA ASP A 418 13.71 -41.70 -20.32
C ASP A 418 13.70 -41.16 -18.88
N PHE A 419 14.27 -39.97 -18.67
CA PHE A 419 14.37 -39.30 -17.39
C PHE A 419 13.24 -38.25 -17.16
N SER A 420 12.11 -38.38 -17.86
CA SER A 420 10.90 -37.61 -17.57
C SER A 420 10.33 -37.97 -16.21
N ASN A 421 9.64 -37.02 -15.56
CA ASN A 421 9.02 -37.24 -14.27
C ASN A 421 8.12 -38.48 -14.25
N ASP A 422 7.28 -38.64 -15.27
CA ASP A 422 6.34 -39.76 -15.37
C ASP A 422 7.05 -41.10 -15.51
N ALA A 423 8.07 -41.22 -16.38
CA ALA A 423 8.86 -42.43 -16.56
C ALA A 423 9.63 -42.80 -15.28
N LEU A 424 10.24 -41.81 -14.61
CA LEU A 424 10.91 -42.04 -13.33
C LEU A 424 9.93 -42.49 -12.24
N PHE A 425 8.74 -41.86 -12.18
CA PHE A 425 7.71 -42.27 -11.22
C PHE A 425 7.26 -43.72 -11.44
N GLU A 426 7.00 -44.13 -12.67
CA GLU A 426 6.61 -45.49 -13.03
C GLU A 426 7.65 -46.54 -12.60
N VAL A 427 8.93 -46.27 -12.87
CA VAL A 427 10.03 -47.18 -12.47
C VAL A 427 10.11 -47.29 -10.96
N LEU A 428 10.10 -46.19 -10.26
CA LEU A 428 10.18 -46.19 -8.79
C LEU A 428 8.90 -46.74 -8.14
N LYS A 429 7.73 -46.53 -8.73
CA LYS A 429 6.47 -47.11 -8.28
C LYS A 429 6.44 -48.61 -8.43
N SER A 430 6.97 -49.13 -9.57
CA SER A 430 7.10 -50.58 -9.77
C SER A 430 8.02 -51.22 -8.72
N TYR A 431 9.11 -50.57 -8.36
CA TYR A 431 9.98 -51.02 -7.26
C TYR A 431 9.26 -50.96 -5.89
N VAL A 432 8.51 -49.90 -5.62
CA VAL A 432 7.69 -49.77 -4.37
C VAL A 432 6.72 -50.95 -4.26
N ASP A 433 6.01 -51.25 -5.34
CA ASP A 433 4.98 -52.31 -5.35
C ASP A 433 5.60 -53.71 -5.25
N GLU A 434 6.71 -53.98 -5.93
CA GLU A 434 7.45 -55.23 -5.84
C GLU A 434 7.94 -55.52 -4.42
N LYS A 435 8.49 -54.53 -3.76
CA LYS A 435 8.99 -54.63 -2.38
C LYS A 435 7.92 -54.54 -1.30
N GLY A 436 6.71 -54.14 -1.66
CA GLY A 436 5.61 -53.89 -0.70
C GLY A 436 5.86 -52.70 0.22
N PHE A 437 6.65 -51.72 -0.23
CA PHE A 437 6.98 -50.50 0.50
C PHE A 437 5.87 -49.46 0.36
N LYS A 438 5.90 -48.42 1.23
CA LYS A 438 5.14 -47.20 1.00
C LYS A 438 5.93 -46.28 0.10
N THR A 439 5.25 -45.55 -0.79
CA THR A 439 5.88 -44.59 -1.72
C THR A 439 6.85 -43.64 -1.03
N GLY A 440 6.46 -43.07 0.10
CA GLY A 440 7.32 -42.15 0.84
C GLY A 440 8.59 -42.77 1.43
N TYR A 441 8.58 -44.10 1.68
CA TYR A 441 9.75 -44.84 2.16
C TYR A 441 10.88 -44.86 1.12
N VAL A 442 10.54 -44.85 -0.16
CA VAL A 442 11.49 -44.86 -1.29
C VAL A 442 11.79 -43.44 -1.74
N MET A 443 10.77 -42.59 -1.89
CA MET A 443 10.93 -41.25 -2.43
C MET A 443 11.69 -40.29 -1.49
N TRP A 444 11.57 -40.47 -0.15
CA TRP A 444 12.26 -39.61 0.80
C TRP A 444 13.80 -39.68 0.69
N PRO A 445 14.44 -40.89 0.74
CA PRO A 445 15.87 -40.99 0.56
C PRO A 445 16.37 -40.41 -0.77
N ILE A 446 15.65 -40.66 -1.87
CA ILE A 446 16.02 -40.16 -3.20
C ILE A 446 15.95 -38.64 -3.19
N ARG A 447 14.86 -38.03 -2.71
CA ARG A 447 14.71 -36.59 -2.66
C ARG A 447 15.81 -35.95 -1.80
N THR A 448 16.12 -36.53 -0.65
CA THR A 448 17.22 -36.07 0.22
C THR A 448 18.54 -36.13 -0.51
N ALA A 449 18.87 -37.25 -1.18
CA ALA A 449 20.11 -37.39 -1.91
C ALA A 449 20.28 -36.38 -3.06
N VAL A 450 19.22 -36.13 -3.84
CA VAL A 450 19.31 -35.25 -5.01
C VAL A 450 19.20 -33.73 -4.67
N SER A 451 18.68 -33.39 -3.50
CA SER A 451 18.48 -31.99 -3.10
C SER A 451 19.34 -31.53 -1.91
N GLY A 452 19.70 -32.43 -1.00
CA GLY A 452 20.33 -32.04 0.27
C GLY A 452 19.44 -31.15 1.16
N LYS A 453 18.10 -31.16 0.94
CA LYS A 453 17.15 -30.30 1.65
C LYS A 453 16.08 -31.13 2.37
N GLN A 454 15.68 -30.66 3.55
CA GLN A 454 14.59 -31.27 4.28
C GLN A 454 13.22 -30.99 3.65
N SER A 455 13.07 -29.84 3.01
CA SER A 455 11.88 -29.43 2.25
C SER A 455 12.30 -28.95 0.87
N THR A 456 11.55 -29.33 -0.16
CA THR A 456 11.80 -28.97 -1.55
C THR A 456 10.48 -28.53 -2.22
N PRO A 457 10.54 -27.70 -3.26
CA PRO A 457 9.33 -27.27 -3.97
C PRO A 457 8.69 -28.42 -4.77
N GLY A 458 9.48 -29.43 -5.20
CA GLY A 458 9.04 -30.59 -5.93
C GLY A 458 9.38 -31.93 -5.26
N GLY A 459 8.84 -33.02 -5.80
CA GLY A 459 9.17 -34.41 -5.44
C GLY A 459 10.48 -34.88 -6.01
N ALA A 460 10.89 -36.10 -5.62
CA ALA A 460 12.15 -36.69 -6.07
C ALA A 460 12.25 -36.79 -7.60
N THR A 461 11.20 -37.26 -8.27
CA THR A 461 11.16 -37.49 -9.71
C THR A 461 11.13 -36.17 -10.50
N GLU A 462 10.38 -35.17 -10.05
CA GLU A 462 10.37 -33.86 -10.66
C GLU A 462 11.74 -33.16 -10.57
N ILE A 463 12.44 -33.32 -9.44
CA ILE A 463 13.80 -32.77 -9.27
C ILE A 463 14.78 -33.50 -10.18
N MET A 464 14.72 -34.83 -10.25
CA MET A 464 15.61 -35.65 -11.13
C MET A 464 15.38 -35.35 -12.62
N GLU A 465 14.14 -35.09 -13.05
CA GLU A 465 13.86 -34.69 -14.43
C GLU A 465 14.58 -33.39 -14.80
N ILE A 466 14.63 -32.41 -13.88
CA ILE A 466 15.31 -31.13 -14.11
C ILE A 466 16.82 -31.28 -14.07
N LEU A 467 17.35 -32.03 -13.11
CA LEU A 467 18.79 -32.31 -12.97
C LEU A 467 19.34 -33.14 -14.12
N GLY A 468 18.50 -33.97 -14.74
CA GLY A 468 18.89 -34.95 -15.72
C GLY A 468 19.57 -36.20 -15.14
N LYS A 469 19.81 -37.20 -15.97
CA LYS A 469 20.30 -38.52 -15.56
C LYS A 469 21.67 -38.44 -14.87
N GLU A 470 22.63 -37.78 -15.51
CA GLU A 470 24.02 -37.75 -15.04
C GLU A 470 24.14 -37.10 -13.65
N GLU A 471 23.59 -35.94 -13.48
CA GLU A 471 23.68 -35.21 -12.19
C GLU A 471 22.86 -35.92 -11.10
N SER A 472 21.71 -36.49 -11.45
CA SER A 472 20.90 -37.26 -10.48
C SER A 472 21.63 -38.48 -9.96
N LEU A 473 22.24 -39.30 -10.84
CA LEU A 473 23.00 -40.49 -10.46
C LEU A 473 24.23 -40.10 -9.63
N LYS A 474 24.95 -39.04 -10.01
CA LYS A 474 26.09 -38.52 -9.26
C LYS A 474 25.71 -38.13 -7.83
N ARG A 475 24.57 -37.43 -7.63
CA ARG A 475 24.09 -37.04 -6.31
C ARG A 475 23.62 -38.22 -5.46
N ILE A 476 22.94 -39.19 -6.08
CA ILE A 476 22.54 -40.43 -5.40
C ILE A 476 23.77 -41.21 -4.95
N GLN A 477 24.80 -41.33 -5.81
CA GLN A 477 26.07 -41.97 -5.48
C GLN A 477 26.77 -41.29 -4.29
N LYS A 478 26.81 -39.94 -4.29
CA LYS A 478 27.33 -39.15 -3.16
C LYS A 478 26.55 -39.40 -1.86
N GLY A 479 25.22 -39.56 -1.96
CA GLY A 479 24.36 -39.89 -0.81
C GLY A 479 24.68 -41.28 -0.23
N ILE A 480 24.93 -42.29 -1.11
CA ILE A 480 25.37 -43.63 -0.71
C ILE A 480 26.72 -43.56 0.04
N GLU A 481 27.71 -42.87 -0.54
CA GLU A 481 29.04 -42.71 0.06
C GLU A 481 28.99 -41.98 1.41
N LEU A 482 28.06 -41.04 1.56
CA LEU A 482 27.87 -40.31 2.83
C LEU A 482 27.29 -41.21 3.92
N LEU A 483 26.37 -42.09 3.57
CA LEU A 483 25.73 -43.07 4.47
C LEU A 483 26.60 -44.27 4.82
N GLU A 484 27.66 -44.57 4.04
CA GLU A 484 28.64 -45.64 4.28
C GLU A 484 29.74 -45.23 5.26
N ARG A 485 29.92 -43.96 5.53
CA ARG A 485 30.93 -43.44 6.48
C ARG A 485 30.48 -43.60 7.93
#